data_e19c542f7a8cf7555d01b483bb84adb2
#
_entry.id   e19c542f7a8cf7555d01b483bb84adb2
#
_cell.length_a   1.000
_cell.length_b   1.000
_cell.length_c   1.000
_cell.angle_alpha   90.00
_cell.angle_beta   90.00
_cell.angle_gamma   90.00
#
_symmetry.space_group_name_H-M   'P 1'
#
loop_
_entity.id
_entity.type
_entity.pdbx_description
1 polymer ?
#
loop_
_entity_poly.entity_id
_entity_poly.type
_entity_poly.pdbx_seq_one_letter_code
_entity_poly.pdbx_strand_id
1 'polypeptide(L)'
;MDCSRCSPLLTACRQAFRPRITIRSTYKIGHIMPSFIHILFVNVMTHLRSLLSFALSVLSLCGFAKGKPQNQLTLFVGTYTQNSPSKGIYVYRFNQDTGNFSLRSSVKAGNPSFVTLSPNGNRLYAVSEFNDGRQGAYSFDFDPKTGQLLNPIFVSTKAGDRFDDPENQPGSDPCNLYTDGKCLITANYSGGDISAFKLDKQGRLQATAQQTRFRGRDSAAVSHIHCGLPTPDGKYFLATDLGNDRIHRFDFTPSGTEVLAQPTVAFEVKRGEGPRHITFDKGGRYLYLINELGGTCVVMRYNDGQLTEMQTLMADEGGGRGGADIHISPDGKFLYTSHRLKKDGIAIFAINPQTGLLTKVGYQQTGIHPRNFTITPNGKYLLVACRDDNAIQIFRRDARTGLLTNTGKRINLGKPVCLVLRKY
;
A
#
# COMPACT_ATOMS: atom_id res chain seq x y z
N MET A 1 -16.30 -14.04 -52.58
CA MET A 1 -17.26 -12.96 -52.86
C MET A 1 -16.75 -11.80 -52.06
N ASP A 2 -15.84 -11.02 -52.45
CA ASP A 2 -15.73 -10.00 -53.47
C ASP A 2 -16.67 -8.83 -53.27
N CYS A 3 -16.15 -7.72 -53.14
CA CYS A 3 -16.26 -6.37 -53.65
C CYS A 3 -16.20 -5.33 -52.51
N SER A 4 -15.12 -4.59 -52.31
CA SER A 4 -14.45 -3.53 -53.05
C SER A 4 -15.24 -2.22 -53.22
N ARG A 5 -14.48 -1.13 -52.97
CA ARG A 5 -14.66 0.32 -53.39
C ARG A 5 -15.41 1.21 -52.40
N CYS A 6 -15.00 2.43 -52.08
CA CYS A 6 -14.13 3.39 -52.76
C CYS A 6 -13.70 4.50 -51.75
N SER A 7 -12.49 4.94 -51.83
CA SER A 7 -12.06 6.33 -51.58
C SER A 7 -12.45 7.21 -52.82
N PRO A 8 -12.16 8.53 -52.93
CA PRO A 8 -11.31 9.44 -52.15
C PRO A 8 -11.80 10.93 -52.14
N LEU A 9 -10.83 11.83 -51.79
CA LEU A 9 -10.75 13.28 -52.09
C LEU A 9 -11.25 14.21 -50.94
N LEU A 10 -10.58 15.26 -50.53
CA LEU A 10 -9.75 16.25 -51.22
C LEU A 10 -8.87 17.03 -50.22
N THR A 11 -7.71 17.28 -50.71
CA THR A 11 -6.65 18.21 -50.35
C THR A 11 -7.04 19.67 -50.45
N ALA A 12 -6.22 20.53 -49.78
CA ALA A 12 -5.97 21.96 -49.98
C ALA A 12 -6.80 22.94 -49.11
N CYS A 13 -6.18 23.80 -48.34
CA CYS A 13 -5.48 25.00 -48.80
C CYS A 13 -4.65 25.64 -47.67
N ARG A 14 -3.35 25.75 -47.88
CA ARG A 14 -2.50 26.78 -47.23
C ARG A 14 -2.71 28.09 -47.98
N GLN A 15 -2.91 29.19 -47.26
CA GLN A 15 -2.37 30.49 -47.71
C GLN A 15 -2.17 31.45 -46.54
N ALA A 16 -0.97 31.94 -46.48
CA ALA A 16 -0.48 32.99 -45.60
C ALA A 16 -1.01 34.38 -46.00
N PHE A 17 -1.29 35.23 -45.01
CA PHE A 17 -1.35 36.67 -45.22
C PHE A 17 -0.39 37.35 -44.24
N ARG A 18 0.70 37.92 -44.82
CA ARG A 18 1.51 38.98 -44.20
C ARG A 18 1.11 40.30 -44.86
N PRO A 19 0.80 41.34 -44.14
CA PRO A 19 0.80 42.69 -44.71
C PRO A 19 2.20 43.30 -44.58
N ARG A 20 2.82 43.63 -45.69
CA ARG A 20 3.92 44.61 -45.81
C ARG A 20 3.34 46.00 -45.78
N ILE A 21 3.72 46.79 -44.79
CA ILE A 21 3.50 48.25 -44.81
C ILE A 21 4.80 48.87 -45.29
N THR A 22 4.73 49.43 -46.50
CA THR A 22 5.79 50.27 -47.09
C THR A 22 5.38 51.73 -46.85
N ILE A 23 6.14 52.43 -45.99
CA ILE A 23 5.99 53.86 -45.84
C ILE A 23 7.09 54.53 -46.66
N ARG A 24 6.73 55.21 -47.78
CA ARG A 24 7.60 56.16 -48.48
C ARG A 24 7.55 57.48 -47.75
N SER A 25 8.69 57.94 -47.34
CA SER A 25 8.94 59.28 -46.80
C SER A 25 9.21 60.26 -47.97
N THR A 26 8.58 61.39 -47.90
CA THR A 26 9.18 62.64 -48.33
C THR A 26 8.34 63.80 -47.73
N TYR A 27 8.94 64.46 -46.74
CA TYR A 27 8.75 65.93 -46.53
C TYR A 27 9.89 66.46 -45.67
N LYS A 28 10.71 67.31 -46.23
CA LYS A 28 11.62 68.20 -45.52
C LYS A 28 10.79 69.35 -44.93
N ILE A 29 10.85 69.55 -43.62
CA ILE A 29 10.61 70.86 -42.99
C ILE A 29 11.56 71.02 -41.82
N GLY A 30 12.22 72.19 -41.82
CA GLY A 30 13.31 72.54 -40.95
C GLY A 30 12.95 72.85 -39.52
N HIS A 31 14.02 72.86 -38.77
CA HIS A 31 14.30 73.46 -37.43
C HIS A 31 13.14 74.18 -36.72
N ILE A 32 12.83 73.60 -35.53
CA ILE A 32 12.88 74.17 -34.18
C ILE A 32 12.16 73.19 -33.27
N MET A 33 12.90 72.36 -32.51
CA MET A 33 12.32 71.61 -31.39
C MET A 33 12.60 72.34 -30.08
N PRO A 34 11.60 72.64 -29.27
CA PRO A 34 11.82 73.18 -27.95
C PRO A 34 12.34 72.07 -27.03
N SER A 35 13.35 72.36 -26.24
CA SER A 35 14.05 71.50 -25.25
C SER A 35 13.10 70.82 -24.24
N PHE A 36 11.85 71.15 -24.19
CA PHE A 36 10.87 70.59 -23.26
C PHE A 36 10.40 69.15 -23.62
N ILE A 37 10.37 68.78 -24.89
CA ILE A 37 9.91 67.42 -25.29
C ILE A 37 10.99 66.40 -25.02
N HIS A 38 12.26 66.77 -25.07
CA HIS A 38 13.37 65.83 -24.79
C HIS A 38 13.42 65.45 -23.32
N ILE A 39 13.15 66.36 -22.40
CA ILE A 39 13.13 66.12 -20.96
C ILE A 39 11.94 65.26 -20.56
N LEU A 40 10.77 65.42 -21.22
CA LEU A 40 9.60 64.60 -20.94
C LEU A 40 9.78 63.16 -21.42
N PHE A 41 10.43 62.93 -22.57
CA PHE A 41 10.70 61.59 -23.09
C PHE A 41 11.73 60.83 -22.27
N VAL A 42 12.77 61.50 -21.80
CA VAL A 42 13.80 60.89 -20.94
C VAL A 42 13.22 60.48 -19.55
N ASN A 43 12.37 61.36 -18.98
CA ASN A 43 11.71 61.03 -17.72
C ASN A 43 10.70 59.87 -17.81
N VAL A 44 9.89 59.81 -18.89
CA VAL A 44 8.97 58.71 -19.14
C VAL A 44 9.69 57.39 -19.35
N MET A 45 10.80 57.40 -20.10
CA MET A 45 11.61 56.19 -20.35
C MET A 45 12.37 55.72 -19.10
N THR A 46 12.80 56.62 -18.23
CA THR A 46 13.45 56.27 -16.94
C THR A 46 12.45 55.70 -15.94
N HIS A 47 11.23 56.24 -15.87
CA HIS A 47 10.16 55.69 -15.04
C HIS A 47 9.65 54.34 -15.58
N LEU A 48 9.58 54.16 -16.90
CA LEU A 48 9.20 52.87 -17.52
C LEU A 48 10.26 51.80 -17.28
N ARG A 49 11.56 52.18 -17.34
CA ARG A 49 12.66 51.25 -17.01
C ARG A 49 12.70 50.86 -15.52
N SER A 50 12.41 51.81 -14.60
CA SER A 50 12.34 51.49 -13.17
C SER A 50 11.12 50.65 -12.83
N LEU A 51 9.96 50.87 -13.49
CA LEU A 51 8.77 50.02 -13.34
C LEU A 51 8.98 48.58 -13.89
N LEU A 52 9.64 48.44 -15.05
CA LEU A 52 10.00 47.14 -15.59
C LEU A 52 11.03 46.43 -14.70
N SER A 53 12.04 47.12 -14.14
CA SER A 53 13.01 46.57 -13.23
C SER A 53 12.39 46.15 -11.89
N PHE A 54 11.39 46.93 -11.41
CA PHE A 54 10.62 46.59 -10.22
C PHE A 54 9.71 45.37 -10.45
N ALA A 55 9.05 45.29 -11.61
CA ALA A 55 8.22 44.16 -12.02
C ALA A 55 9.08 42.86 -12.19
N LEU A 56 10.28 42.98 -12.80
CA LEU A 56 11.20 41.85 -12.89
C LEU A 56 11.78 41.41 -11.52
N SER A 57 12.03 42.35 -10.60
CA SER A 57 12.50 42.02 -9.26
C SER A 57 11.38 41.42 -8.39
N VAL A 58 10.12 41.82 -8.56
CA VAL A 58 8.95 41.20 -7.91
C VAL A 58 8.67 39.81 -8.47
N LEU A 59 8.82 39.59 -9.79
CA LEU A 59 8.75 38.25 -10.38
C LEU A 59 9.91 37.34 -9.96
N SER A 60 11.07 37.89 -9.66
CA SER A 60 12.24 37.15 -9.17
C SER A 60 12.16 36.81 -7.67
N LEU A 61 11.36 37.56 -6.89
CA LEU A 61 11.07 37.30 -5.48
C LEU A 61 9.86 36.33 -5.29
N CYS A 62 9.06 36.09 -6.33
CA CYS A 62 8.21 34.91 -6.43
C CYS A 62 9.04 33.69 -6.85
N GLY A 63 10.24 33.57 -6.30
CA GLY A 63 10.95 32.31 -6.26
C GLY A 63 10.01 31.31 -5.62
N PHE A 64 9.51 30.37 -6.42
CA PHE A 64 8.88 29.17 -5.92
C PHE A 64 9.81 28.62 -4.83
N ALA A 65 9.51 28.93 -3.59
CA ALA A 65 10.03 28.19 -2.47
C ALA A 65 9.69 26.76 -2.81
N LYS A 66 10.65 25.99 -3.33
CA LYS A 66 10.62 24.53 -3.32
C LYS A 66 10.62 24.14 -1.85
N GLY A 67 9.50 24.38 -1.17
CA GLY A 67 9.23 23.82 0.13
C GLY A 67 9.48 22.33 -0.03
N LYS A 68 10.39 21.79 0.78
CA LYS A 68 10.57 20.33 0.86
C LYS A 68 9.18 19.75 0.91
N PRO A 69 8.84 18.74 0.13
CA PRO A 69 7.49 18.21 0.06
C PRO A 69 7.20 17.45 1.35
N GLN A 70 6.88 18.22 2.41
CA GLN A 70 6.71 17.71 3.78
C GLN A 70 5.59 16.66 3.87
N ASN A 71 4.72 16.61 2.85
CA ASN A 71 3.51 15.82 2.82
C ASN A 71 3.47 14.77 1.68
N GLN A 72 4.63 14.51 1.07
CA GLN A 72 4.78 13.47 0.06
C GLN A 72 5.16 12.14 0.70
N LEU A 73 4.42 11.11 0.33
CA LEU A 73 4.67 9.74 0.69
C LEU A 73 5.04 8.93 -0.55
N THR A 74 5.74 7.84 -0.36
CA THR A 74 5.86 6.79 -1.36
C THR A 74 4.81 5.72 -1.03
N LEU A 75 3.98 5.37 -2.02
CA LEU A 75 3.03 4.28 -1.97
C LEU A 75 3.58 3.11 -2.79
N PHE A 76 3.81 1.98 -2.13
CA PHE A 76 4.14 0.72 -2.76
C PHE A 76 2.87 -0.12 -2.91
N VAL A 77 2.69 -0.73 -4.07
CA VAL A 77 1.50 -1.52 -4.39
C VAL A 77 1.92 -2.90 -4.86
N GLY A 78 1.56 -3.91 -4.11
CA GLY A 78 1.62 -5.31 -4.50
C GLY A 78 0.35 -5.72 -5.26
N THR A 79 0.50 -6.62 -6.23
CA THR A 79 -0.60 -7.02 -7.13
C THR A 79 -0.60 -8.52 -7.38
N TYR A 80 -1.74 -9.07 -7.84
CA TYR A 80 -1.70 -10.33 -8.57
C TYR A 80 -1.36 -10.07 -10.04
N THR A 81 -0.45 -10.87 -10.58
CA THR A 81 -0.02 -10.78 -11.99
C THR A 81 -0.63 -11.88 -12.86
N GLN A 82 -1.09 -12.96 -12.24
CA GLN A 82 -1.73 -14.06 -12.94
C GLN A 82 -3.13 -13.64 -13.42
N ASN A 83 -3.41 -13.81 -14.71
CA ASN A 83 -4.65 -13.36 -15.34
C ASN A 83 -4.95 -11.87 -15.10
N SER A 84 -3.92 -11.04 -15.23
CA SER A 84 -3.96 -9.60 -14.94
C SER A 84 -3.01 -8.84 -15.86
N PRO A 85 -3.30 -7.59 -16.25
CA PRO A 85 -2.36 -6.73 -16.97
C PRO A 85 -1.23 -6.20 -16.06
N SER A 86 -1.24 -6.53 -14.78
CA SER A 86 -0.22 -6.07 -13.85
C SER A 86 1.14 -6.70 -14.14
N LYS A 87 2.20 -5.91 -13.95
CA LYS A 87 3.61 -6.33 -14.10
C LYS A 87 4.23 -6.85 -12.80
N GLY A 88 3.63 -6.53 -11.64
CA GLY A 88 4.20 -6.88 -10.35
C GLY A 88 4.02 -5.78 -9.30
N ILE A 89 5.11 -5.12 -8.90
CA ILE A 89 5.09 -4.08 -7.86
C ILE A 89 5.14 -2.71 -8.51
N TYR A 90 4.30 -1.79 -8.02
CA TYR A 90 4.24 -0.40 -8.49
C TYR A 90 4.60 0.56 -7.37
N VAL A 91 5.28 1.63 -7.72
CA VAL A 91 5.70 2.69 -6.79
C VAL A 91 5.10 4.01 -7.24
N TYR A 92 4.31 4.63 -6.37
CA TYR A 92 3.69 5.93 -6.62
C TYR A 92 4.22 6.98 -5.64
N ARG A 93 4.21 8.23 -6.07
CA ARG A 93 4.20 9.38 -5.18
C ARG A 93 2.76 9.63 -4.76
N PHE A 94 2.52 9.85 -3.48
CA PHE A 94 1.20 10.14 -2.93
C PHE A 94 1.28 11.36 -2.01
N ASN A 95 0.43 12.35 -2.23
CA ASN A 95 0.34 13.53 -1.37
C ASN A 95 -0.75 13.30 -0.33
N GLN A 96 -0.36 13.17 0.95
CA GLN A 96 -1.28 12.85 2.04
C GLN A 96 -2.21 14.01 2.44
N ASP A 97 -2.01 15.23 1.92
CA ASP A 97 -2.92 16.36 2.19
C ASP A 97 -3.99 16.54 1.12
N THR A 98 -3.64 16.25 -0.14
CA THR A 98 -4.52 16.46 -1.29
C THR A 98 -5.10 15.18 -1.88
N GLY A 99 -4.54 14.01 -1.51
CA GLY A 99 -4.89 12.73 -2.13
C GLY A 99 -4.45 12.60 -3.59
N ASN A 100 -3.57 13.48 -4.08
CA ASN A 100 -3.03 13.40 -5.43
C ASN A 100 -1.89 12.37 -5.48
N PHE A 101 -1.75 11.72 -6.62
CA PHE A 101 -0.77 10.67 -6.84
C PHE A 101 -0.17 10.74 -8.24
N SER A 102 1.02 10.13 -8.40
CA SER A 102 1.65 9.92 -9.71
C SER A 102 2.51 8.66 -9.67
N LEU A 103 2.49 7.89 -10.76
CA LEU A 103 3.36 6.73 -10.91
C LEU A 103 4.83 7.18 -10.99
N ARG A 104 5.71 6.48 -10.27
CA ARG A 104 7.16 6.68 -10.32
C ARG A 104 7.85 5.57 -11.08
N SER A 105 7.54 4.33 -10.74
CA SER A 105 8.16 3.15 -11.33
C SER A 105 7.27 1.91 -11.17
N SER A 106 7.65 0.85 -11.87
CA SER A 106 7.16 -0.50 -11.63
C SER A 106 8.28 -1.50 -11.85
N VAL A 107 8.23 -2.64 -11.15
CA VAL A 107 9.18 -3.75 -11.32
C VAL A 107 8.42 -5.06 -11.54
N LYS A 108 9.01 -5.94 -12.35
CA LYS A 108 8.46 -7.26 -12.62
C LYS A 108 8.65 -8.17 -11.40
N ALA A 109 7.56 -8.78 -10.93
CA ALA A 109 7.56 -9.78 -9.87
C ALA A 109 6.32 -10.67 -10.05
N GLY A 110 6.43 -11.95 -9.77
CA GLY A 110 5.30 -12.89 -9.88
C GLY A 110 4.43 -12.80 -8.63
N ASN A 111 3.13 -12.52 -8.81
CA ASN A 111 2.12 -12.45 -7.73
C ASN A 111 2.65 -11.84 -6.41
N PRO A 112 3.23 -10.63 -6.41
CA PRO A 112 3.69 -9.99 -5.16
C PRO A 112 2.49 -9.48 -4.35
N SER A 113 1.69 -10.41 -3.86
CA SER A 113 0.39 -10.13 -3.23
C SER A 113 0.49 -9.49 -1.86
N PHE A 114 1.66 -9.60 -1.21
CA PHE A 114 1.97 -8.89 0.03
C PHE A 114 3.38 -8.30 -0.05
N VAL A 115 3.52 -7.05 0.38
CA VAL A 115 4.79 -6.33 0.40
C VAL A 115 5.01 -5.66 1.75
N THR A 116 6.28 -5.57 2.18
CA THR A 116 6.69 -4.81 3.37
C THR A 116 8.03 -4.13 3.14
N LEU A 117 8.39 -3.18 4.01
CA LEU A 117 9.66 -2.47 3.97
C LEU A 117 10.56 -2.89 5.13
N SER A 118 11.87 -2.88 4.90
CA SER A 118 12.82 -2.92 6.00
C SER A 118 12.58 -1.74 6.97
N PRO A 119 12.94 -1.85 8.25
CA PRO A 119 12.76 -0.77 9.22
C PRO A 119 13.35 0.58 8.78
N ASN A 120 14.51 0.56 8.13
CA ASN A 120 15.15 1.77 7.58
C ASN A 120 14.53 2.24 6.25
N GLY A 121 13.68 1.43 5.59
CA GLY A 121 13.00 1.76 4.34
C GLY A 121 13.84 1.63 3.07
N ASN A 122 15.09 1.19 3.16
CA ASN A 122 15.98 1.10 2.01
C ASN A 122 15.78 -0.19 1.20
N ARG A 123 14.91 -1.08 1.68
CA ARG A 123 14.63 -2.37 1.05
C ARG A 123 13.14 -2.69 1.10
N LEU A 124 12.64 -3.24 0.01
CA LEU A 124 11.30 -3.79 -0.05
C LEU A 124 11.39 -5.31 -0.16
N TYR A 125 10.52 -5.99 0.57
CA TYR A 125 10.29 -7.43 0.46
C TYR A 125 8.89 -7.69 -0.06
N ALA A 126 8.74 -8.76 -0.84
CA ALA A 126 7.46 -9.19 -1.38
C ALA A 126 7.37 -10.72 -1.37
N VAL A 127 6.18 -11.25 -1.18
CA VAL A 127 5.92 -12.66 -1.44
C VAL A 127 5.84 -12.93 -2.95
N SER A 128 5.98 -14.18 -3.34
CA SER A 128 5.62 -14.73 -4.64
C SER A 128 4.53 -15.78 -4.40
N GLU A 129 3.27 -15.36 -4.39
CA GLU A 129 2.12 -16.20 -4.03
C GLU A 129 1.76 -17.16 -5.15
N PHE A 130 2.38 -18.32 -5.10
CA PHE A 130 2.17 -19.46 -6.00
C PHE A 130 2.26 -20.78 -5.25
N ASN A 131 1.73 -21.85 -5.88
CA ASN A 131 1.77 -23.22 -5.38
C ASN A 131 2.27 -24.23 -6.44
N ASP A 132 3.03 -23.75 -7.42
CA ASP A 132 3.46 -24.49 -8.60
C ASP A 132 4.98 -24.52 -8.80
N GLY A 133 5.75 -24.34 -7.70
CA GLY A 133 7.21 -24.27 -7.73
C GLY A 133 7.77 -22.84 -7.79
N ARG A 134 6.93 -21.83 -8.02
CA ARG A 134 7.32 -20.41 -8.07
C ARG A 134 7.11 -19.69 -6.73
N GLN A 135 6.68 -20.39 -5.68
CA GLN A 135 6.47 -19.83 -4.36
C GLN A 135 7.79 -19.38 -3.73
N GLY A 136 7.78 -18.20 -3.14
CA GLY A 136 8.99 -17.62 -2.57
C GLY A 136 8.80 -16.22 -2.01
N ALA A 137 9.94 -15.61 -1.72
CA ALA A 137 10.04 -14.22 -1.33
C ALA A 137 11.05 -13.48 -2.19
N TYR A 138 10.77 -12.21 -2.48
CA TYR A 138 11.66 -11.27 -3.13
C TYR A 138 12.24 -10.28 -2.13
N SER A 139 13.46 -9.81 -2.37
CA SER A 139 13.98 -8.57 -1.82
C SER A 139 14.49 -7.65 -2.91
N PHE A 140 14.25 -6.36 -2.77
CA PHE A 140 14.66 -5.30 -3.71
C PHE A 140 15.35 -4.18 -2.94
N ASP A 141 16.40 -3.59 -3.50
CA ASP A 141 16.91 -2.30 -3.06
C ASP A 141 15.92 -1.21 -3.46
N PHE A 142 15.62 -0.26 -2.60
CA PHE A 142 14.79 0.87 -2.91
C PHE A 142 15.60 2.17 -2.95
N ASP A 143 15.58 2.86 -4.09
CA ASP A 143 16.12 4.21 -4.22
C ASP A 143 15.01 5.27 -4.04
N PRO A 144 14.96 5.97 -2.90
CA PRO A 144 13.93 6.98 -2.64
C PRO A 144 14.02 8.20 -3.56
N LYS A 145 15.19 8.48 -4.17
CA LYS A 145 15.37 9.62 -5.10
C LYS A 145 14.66 9.36 -6.42
N THR A 146 14.91 8.21 -7.03
CA THR A 146 14.30 7.81 -8.31
C THR A 146 12.94 7.14 -8.13
N GLY A 147 12.73 6.46 -6.99
CA GLY A 147 11.57 5.61 -6.70
C GLY A 147 11.66 4.24 -7.33
N GLN A 148 12.85 3.82 -7.75
CA GLN A 148 13.08 2.53 -8.38
C GLN A 148 13.32 1.43 -7.35
N LEU A 149 12.84 0.23 -7.69
CA LEU A 149 13.16 -1.03 -7.03
C LEU A 149 14.20 -1.75 -7.89
N LEU A 150 15.36 -2.05 -7.32
CA LEU A 150 16.56 -2.52 -8.01
C LEU A 150 17.06 -3.83 -7.38
N ASN A 151 17.97 -4.52 -8.10
CA ASN A 151 18.70 -5.68 -7.58
C ASN A 151 17.78 -6.76 -6.96
N PRO A 152 16.83 -7.34 -7.71
CA PRO A 152 15.93 -8.36 -7.18
C PRO A 152 16.72 -9.62 -6.78
N ILE A 153 16.44 -10.10 -5.58
CA ILE A 153 16.84 -11.43 -5.11
C ILE A 153 15.57 -12.21 -4.85
N PHE A 154 15.48 -13.42 -5.37
CA PHE A 154 14.39 -14.36 -5.11
C PHE A 154 14.91 -15.57 -4.37
N VAL A 155 14.17 -16.00 -3.34
CA VAL A 155 14.45 -17.22 -2.59
C VAL A 155 13.14 -17.97 -2.40
N SER A 156 13.16 -19.29 -2.65
CA SER A 156 12.01 -20.16 -2.41
C SER A 156 11.61 -20.18 -0.94
N THR A 157 10.33 -20.23 -0.65
CA THR A 157 9.79 -20.49 0.70
C THR A 157 9.96 -21.93 1.13
N LYS A 158 10.23 -22.84 0.20
CA LYS A 158 10.51 -24.25 0.47
C LYS A 158 11.91 -24.43 1.06
N ALA A 159 12.01 -25.02 2.25
CA ALA A 159 13.28 -25.37 2.86
C ALA A 159 13.65 -26.82 2.53
N GLY A 160 14.74 -27.00 1.74
CA GLY A 160 15.30 -28.34 1.39
C GLY A 160 14.43 -29.17 0.43
N ASP A 161 14.92 -30.38 0.14
CA ASP A 161 14.33 -31.28 -0.88
C ASP A 161 13.33 -32.32 -0.30
N ARG A 162 12.91 -32.19 0.94
CA ARG A 162 12.33 -33.29 1.74
C ARG A 162 10.82 -33.44 1.73
N PHE A 163 10.08 -32.84 0.83
CA PHE A 163 8.61 -32.97 0.87
C PHE A 163 8.04 -33.37 -0.50
N ASP A 164 7.88 -34.68 -0.66
CA ASP A 164 7.20 -35.30 -1.80
C ASP A 164 5.70 -35.47 -1.53
N ASP A 165 5.05 -34.51 -0.89
CA ASP A 165 3.59 -34.50 -0.74
C ASP A 165 2.98 -33.69 -1.88
N PRO A 166 2.43 -34.33 -2.93
CA PRO A 166 1.89 -33.62 -4.09
C PRO A 166 0.62 -32.81 -3.75
N GLU A 167 -0.05 -33.10 -2.63
CA GLU A 167 -1.29 -32.40 -2.24
C GLU A 167 -1.02 -31.17 -1.35
N ASN A 168 0.18 -31.07 -0.76
CA ASN A 168 0.50 -30.02 0.19
C ASN A 168 1.98 -29.58 0.06
N GLN A 169 2.31 -28.89 -1.00
CA GLN A 169 3.67 -28.42 -1.22
C GLN A 169 4.07 -27.38 -0.14
N PRO A 170 5.16 -27.64 0.61
CA PRO A 170 5.63 -26.71 1.65
C PRO A 170 5.94 -25.32 1.05
N GLY A 171 5.61 -24.28 1.81
CA GLY A 171 5.84 -22.91 1.40
C GLY A 171 4.87 -22.38 0.36
N SER A 172 3.83 -23.16 0.00
CA SER A 172 2.88 -22.78 -1.05
C SER A 172 1.96 -21.64 -0.65
N ASP A 173 1.68 -20.76 -1.61
CA ASP A 173 0.85 -19.57 -1.49
C ASP A 173 1.27 -18.68 -0.30
N PRO A 174 2.55 -18.20 -0.25
CA PRO A 174 2.94 -17.22 0.76
C PRO A 174 2.12 -15.94 0.57
N CYS A 175 1.29 -15.60 1.56
CA CYS A 175 0.27 -14.55 1.46
C CYS A 175 0.49 -13.37 2.43
N ASN A 176 1.44 -13.50 3.35
CA ASN A 176 1.82 -12.45 4.30
C ASN A 176 3.31 -12.56 4.64
N LEU A 177 3.93 -11.45 5.03
CA LEU A 177 5.32 -11.44 5.46
C LEU A 177 5.60 -10.35 6.50
N TYR A 178 6.55 -10.64 7.39
CA TYR A 178 7.04 -9.76 8.43
C TYR A 178 8.56 -9.66 8.38
N THR A 179 9.12 -8.50 8.73
CA THR A 179 10.55 -8.33 8.99
C THR A 179 10.80 -7.27 10.05
N ASP A 180 11.81 -7.54 10.90
CA ASP A 180 12.42 -6.57 11.82
C ASP A 180 13.78 -6.04 11.29
N GLY A 181 14.19 -6.48 10.10
CA GLY A 181 15.49 -6.20 9.49
C GLY A 181 16.59 -7.20 9.83
N LYS A 182 16.35 -8.20 10.68
CA LYS A 182 17.28 -9.28 11.02
C LYS A 182 16.86 -10.60 10.39
N CYS A 183 15.55 -10.84 10.29
CA CYS A 183 14.94 -11.96 9.61
C CYS A 183 13.78 -11.51 8.73
N LEU A 184 13.35 -12.37 7.81
CA LEU A 184 12.08 -12.29 7.10
C LEU A 184 11.29 -13.55 7.41
N ILE A 185 9.99 -13.41 7.67
CA ILE A 185 9.08 -14.52 7.97
C ILE A 185 7.91 -14.45 7.02
N THR A 186 7.55 -15.55 6.37
CA THR A 186 6.36 -15.67 5.51
C THR A 186 5.33 -16.61 6.12
N ALA A 187 4.06 -16.23 6.02
CA ALA A 187 2.91 -17.12 6.28
C ALA A 187 2.49 -17.73 4.95
N ASN A 188 2.47 -19.05 4.85
CA ASN A 188 2.24 -19.81 3.63
C ASN A 188 0.89 -20.51 3.73
N TYR A 189 -0.11 -20.00 2.98
CA TYR A 189 -1.50 -20.37 3.13
C TYR A 189 -1.77 -21.83 2.78
N SER A 190 -1.51 -22.23 1.53
CA SER A 190 -1.76 -23.60 1.07
C SER A 190 -0.71 -24.59 1.62
N GLY A 191 0.49 -24.11 1.94
CA GLY A 191 1.51 -24.94 2.61
C GLY A 191 1.15 -25.30 4.05
N GLY A 192 0.29 -24.49 4.70
CA GLY A 192 -0.04 -24.66 6.12
C GLY A 192 1.20 -24.52 7.01
N ASP A 193 2.13 -23.65 6.64
CA ASP A 193 3.43 -23.52 7.29
C ASP A 193 3.93 -22.07 7.34
N ILE A 194 5.03 -21.89 8.06
CA ILE A 194 5.77 -20.63 8.16
C ILE A 194 7.21 -20.88 7.69
N SER A 195 7.73 -20.00 6.83
CA SER A 195 9.15 -20.02 6.47
C SER A 195 9.86 -18.79 7.04
N ALA A 196 11.02 -19.00 7.67
CA ALA A 196 11.89 -17.95 8.15
C ALA A 196 13.19 -17.91 7.36
N PHE A 197 13.59 -16.72 6.93
CA PHE A 197 14.78 -16.44 6.13
C PHE A 197 15.76 -15.61 6.95
N LYS A 198 17.05 -15.89 6.80
CA LYS A 198 18.09 -14.98 7.28
C LYS A 198 18.25 -13.82 6.33
N LEU A 199 18.61 -12.67 6.88
CA LEU A 199 19.01 -11.49 6.12
C LEU A 199 20.50 -11.23 6.34
N ASP A 200 21.21 -10.82 5.30
CA ASP A 200 22.60 -10.37 5.45
C ASP A 200 22.67 -8.98 6.12
N LYS A 201 23.89 -8.50 6.36
CA LYS A 201 24.13 -7.18 6.99
C LYS A 201 23.52 -6.01 6.20
N GLN A 202 23.26 -6.19 4.91
CA GLN A 202 22.60 -5.23 4.03
C GLN A 202 21.08 -5.44 3.96
N GLY A 203 20.54 -6.44 4.67
CA GLY A 203 19.12 -6.82 4.64
C GLY A 203 18.72 -7.60 3.38
N ARG A 204 19.68 -8.15 2.61
CA ARG A 204 19.37 -8.98 1.45
C ARG A 204 18.97 -10.37 1.87
N LEU A 205 17.98 -10.90 1.18
CA LEU A 205 17.42 -12.21 1.45
C LEU A 205 18.45 -13.31 1.24
N GLN A 206 18.57 -14.20 2.22
CA GLN A 206 19.39 -15.43 2.17
C GLN A 206 18.49 -16.64 2.07
N ALA A 207 19.07 -17.83 1.99
CA ALA A 207 18.32 -19.08 1.92
C ALA A 207 17.32 -19.22 3.08
N THR A 208 16.24 -19.97 2.85
CA THR A 208 15.28 -20.35 3.88
C THR A 208 16.00 -21.10 5.00
N ALA A 209 15.96 -20.55 6.20
CA ALA A 209 16.70 -21.07 7.36
C ALA A 209 15.85 -22.02 8.20
N GLN A 210 14.53 -21.80 8.23
CA GLN A 210 13.59 -22.57 9.04
C GLN A 210 12.25 -22.67 8.32
N GLN A 211 11.60 -23.83 8.43
CA GLN A 211 10.22 -24.03 8.01
C GLN A 211 9.49 -24.82 9.07
N THR A 212 8.37 -24.28 9.56
CA THR A 212 7.53 -24.91 10.58
C THR A 212 6.16 -25.20 10.01
N ARG A 213 5.80 -26.47 9.89
CA ARG A 213 4.53 -26.93 9.33
C ARG A 213 3.54 -27.29 10.44
N PHE A 214 2.28 -27.00 10.21
CA PHE A 214 1.18 -27.36 11.08
C PHE A 214 0.31 -28.42 10.43
N ARG A 215 -0.16 -29.35 11.26
CA ARG A 215 -1.18 -30.31 10.87
C ARG A 215 -2.57 -29.74 11.15
N GLY A 216 -3.57 -30.28 10.47
CA GLY A 216 -4.96 -30.01 10.80
C GLY A 216 -5.24 -30.36 12.28
N ARG A 217 -6.08 -29.56 12.95
CA ARG A 217 -6.48 -29.77 14.34
C ARG A 217 -7.22 -31.10 14.56
N ASP A 218 -7.83 -31.60 13.48
CA ASP A 218 -8.52 -32.90 13.39
C ASP A 218 -8.47 -33.38 11.93
N SER A 219 -9.06 -34.54 11.64
CA SER A 219 -9.07 -35.15 10.29
C SER A 219 -9.81 -34.34 9.23
N ALA A 220 -10.64 -33.36 9.60
CA ALA A 220 -11.41 -32.54 8.69
C ALA A 220 -10.82 -31.13 8.48
N ALA A 221 -9.81 -30.76 9.24
CA ALA A 221 -9.17 -29.44 9.18
C ALA A 221 -7.84 -29.50 8.43
N VAL A 222 -7.55 -28.47 7.65
CA VAL A 222 -6.27 -28.25 7.00
C VAL A 222 -5.71 -26.90 7.49
N SER A 223 -4.45 -26.89 7.88
CA SER A 223 -3.81 -25.64 8.30
C SER A 223 -3.68 -24.65 7.14
N HIS A 224 -4.02 -23.40 7.39
CA HIS A 224 -3.87 -22.28 6.47
C HIS A 224 -3.31 -21.08 7.23
N ILE A 225 -2.00 -20.96 7.29
CA ILE A 225 -1.35 -19.83 7.98
C ILE A 225 -1.52 -18.58 7.14
N HIS A 226 -2.10 -17.50 7.71
CA HIS A 226 -2.46 -16.32 6.93
C HIS A 226 -1.74 -15.04 7.32
N CYS A 227 -1.39 -14.85 8.58
CA CYS A 227 -0.72 -13.63 9.05
C CYS A 227 0.23 -13.96 10.19
N GLY A 228 1.31 -13.21 10.30
CA GLY A 228 2.21 -13.32 11.43
C GLY A 228 2.83 -11.99 11.82
N LEU A 229 2.91 -11.72 13.13
CA LEU A 229 3.60 -10.55 13.67
C LEU A 229 4.11 -10.79 15.09
N PRO A 230 5.19 -10.08 15.52
CA PRO A 230 5.69 -10.18 16.89
C PRO A 230 4.73 -9.52 17.87
N THR A 231 4.81 -9.97 19.10
CA THR A 231 4.17 -9.29 20.23
C THR A 231 4.88 -7.96 20.52
N PRO A 232 4.17 -6.98 21.14
CA PRO A 232 4.74 -5.65 21.41
C PRO A 232 5.98 -5.66 22.30
N ASP A 233 6.12 -6.65 23.16
CA ASP A 233 7.29 -6.86 24.02
C ASP A 233 8.47 -7.55 23.31
N GLY A 234 8.25 -8.00 22.05
CA GLY A 234 9.25 -8.66 21.23
C GLY A 234 9.64 -10.09 21.67
N LYS A 235 8.95 -10.65 22.66
CA LYS A 235 9.26 -11.98 23.20
C LYS A 235 8.70 -13.10 22.34
N TYR A 236 7.52 -12.87 21.75
CA TYR A 236 6.79 -13.89 21.03
C TYR A 236 6.45 -13.43 19.60
N PHE A 237 6.17 -14.41 18.77
CA PHE A 237 5.60 -14.21 17.43
C PHE A 237 4.25 -14.93 17.38
N LEU A 238 3.22 -14.23 16.95
CA LEU A 238 1.87 -14.77 16.79
C LEU A 238 1.62 -15.05 15.31
N ALA A 239 0.96 -16.17 15.02
CA ALA A 239 0.55 -16.54 13.68
C ALA A 239 -0.90 -17.04 13.66
N THR A 240 -1.72 -16.49 12.76
CA THR A 240 -3.11 -16.92 12.57
C THR A 240 -3.14 -18.14 11.65
N ASP A 241 -3.86 -19.17 12.08
CA ASP A 241 -4.14 -20.37 11.30
C ASP A 241 -5.65 -20.41 10.99
N LEU A 242 -5.99 -19.92 9.81
CA LEU A 242 -7.37 -19.78 9.33
C LEU A 242 -8.08 -21.12 9.26
N GLY A 243 -7.39 -22.17 8.79
CA GLY A 243 -7.98 -23.50 8.62
C GLY A 243 -8.18 -24.25 9.92
N ASN A 244 -7.37 -23.96 10.93
CA ASN A 244 -7.44 -24.58 12.25
C ASN A 244 -8.24 -23.77 13.28
N ASP A 245 -8.72 -22.58 12.94
CA ASP A 245 -9.39 -21.66 13.87
C ASP A 245 -8.52 -21.30 15.09
N ARG A 246 -7.18 -21.07 14.86
CA ARG A 246 -6.20 -20.88 15.95
C ARG A 246 -5.31 -19.68 15.71
N ILE A 247 -4.78 -19.15 16.82
CA ILE A 247 -3.59 -18.30 16.83
C ILE A 247 -2.48 -19.10 17.50
N HIS A 248 -1.41 -19.36 16.78
CA HIS A 248 -0.19 -19.95 17.30
C HIS A 248 0.72 -18.88 17.89
N ARG A 249 1.48 -19.25 18.93
CA ARG A 249 2.53 -18.46 19.55
C ARG A 249 3.84 -19.21 19.51
N PHE A 250 4.90 -18.51 19.16
CA PHE A 250 6.27 -18.98 19.16
C PHE A 250 7.12 -18.13 20.10
N ASP A 251 8.14 -18.71 20.71
CA ASP A 251 9.24 -17.93 21.24
C ASP A 251 9.99 -17.30 20.07
N PHE A 252 10.24 -15.98 20.13
CA PHE A 252 10.76 -15.22 18.99
C PHE A 252 12.20 -14.74 19.24
N THR A 253 13.14 -15.27 18.46
CA THR A 253 14.57 -14.90 18.51
C THR A 253 15.07 -14.52 17.11
N PRO A 254 14.86 -13.26 16.67
CA PRO A 254 15.10 -12.86 15.27
C PRO A 254 16.52 -13.07 14.75
N SER A 255 17.52 -13.05 15.63
CA SER A 255 18.94 -13.29 15.28
C SER A 255 19.42 -14.69 15.69
N GLY A 256 18.54 -15.54 16.20
CA GLY A 256 18.87 -16.90 16.63
C GLY A 256 19.14 -17.85 15.45
N THR A 257 19.65 -19.02 15.77
CA THR A 257 19.73 -20.16 14.83
C THR A 257 18.34 -20.67 14.51
N GLU A 258 17.47 -20.71 15.50
CA GLU A 258 16.04 -20.95 15.40
C GLU A 258 15.31 -19.64 15.67
N VAL A 259 14.64 -19.12 14.63
CA VAL A 259 13.96 -17.81 14.69
C VAL A 259 12.64 -17.92 15.45
N LEU A 260 11.92 -19.03 15.21
CA LEU A 260 10.60 -19.34 15.78
C LEU A 260 10.68 -20.70 16.47
N ALA A 261 10.66 -20.72 17.80
CA ALA A 261 10.77 -21.92 18.59
C ALA A 261 9.46 -22.24 19.34
N GLN A 262 9.28 -23.50 19.69
CA GLN A 262 8.25 -24.01 20.62
C GLN A 262 6.82 -23.53 20.28
N PRO A 263 6.27 -23.87 19.11
CA PRO A 263 4.91 -23.46 18.74
C PRO A 263 3.88 -24.00 19.74
N THR A 264 3.07 -23.10 20.27
CA THR A 264 1.94 -23.40 21.16
C THR A 264 0.67 -22.74 20.64
N VAL A 265 -0.51 -23.20 21.08
CA VAL A 265 -1.77 -22.52 20.77
C VAL A 265 -1.97 -21.41 21.79
N ALA A 266 -1.95 -20.13 21.32
CA ALA A 266 -2.21 -18.97 22.16
C ALA A 266 -3.70 -18.70 22.33
N PHE A 267 -4.50 -19.00 21.30
CA PHE A 267 -5.95 -18.77 21.31
C PHE A 267 -6.66 -19.64 20.28
N GLU A 268 -7.87 -20.09 20.60
CA GLU A 268 -8.79 -20.75 19.66
C GLU A 268 -10.03 -19.88 19.48
N VAL A 269 -10.37 -19.55 18.23
CA VAL A 269 -11.66 -18.93 17.90
C VAL A 269 -12.73 -20.01 17.77
N LYS A 270 -13.98 -19.60 17.76
CA LYS A 270 -15.09 -20.53 17.45
C LYS A 270 -14.86 -21.21 16.10
N ARG A 271 -15.20 -22.48 16.02
CA ARG A 271 -15.02 -23.31 14.81
C ARG A 271 -15.70 -22.68 13.59
N GLY A 272 -14.96 -22.55 12.50
CA GLY A 272 -15.40 -21.97 11.23
C GLY A 272 -15.34 -20.44 11.17
N GLU A 273 -14.73 -19.80 12.15
CA GLU A 273 -14.47 -18.34 12.13
C GLU A 273 -13.33 -17.95 11.18
N GLY A 274 -12.26 -18.74 11.12
CA GLY A 274 -11.10 -18.52 10.23
C GLY A 274 -10.32 -17.25 10.55
N PRO A 275 -9.46 -17.25 11.59
CA PRO A 275 -8.64 -16.10 11.96
C PRO A 275 -7.68 -15.73 10.84
N ARG A 276 -7.71 -14.45 10.42
CA ARG A 276 -6.98 -14.01 9.22
C ARG A 276 -5.88 -13.01 9.51
N HIS A 277 -6.19 -11.77 9.80
CA HIS A 277 -5.25 -10.70 10.11
C HIS A 277 -5.46 -10.19 11.53
N ILE A 278 -4.36 -9.80 12.15
CA ILE A 278 -4.32 -9.26 13.52
C ILE A 278 -3.56 -7.94 13.55
N THR A 279 -3.90 -7.09 14.52
CA THR A 279 -3.16 -5.85 14.81
C THR A 279 -3.22 -5.54 16.30
N PHE A 280 -2.12 -5.01 16.85
CA PHE A 280 -2.10 -4.52 18.23
C PHE A 280 -2.49 -3.04 18.31
N ASP A 281 -3.07 -2.64 19.44
CA ASP A 281 -3.16 -1.22 19.78
C ASP A 281 -1.75 -0.63 19.99
N LYS A 282 -1.64 0.67 19.90
CA LYS A 282 -0.35 1.37 20.06
C LYS A 282 0.32 1.12 21.42
N GLY A 283 -0.47 0.83 22.44
CA GLY A 283 -0.01 0.51 23.80
C GLY A 283 0.40 -0.95 23.99
N GLY A 284 0.12 -1.81 23.02
CA GLY A 284 0.42 -3.24 23.09
C GLY A 284 -0.44 -4.02 24.10
N ARG A 285 -1.54 -3.45 24.54
CA ARG A 285 -2.43 -4.06 25.55
C ARG A 285 -3.56 -4.88 24.96
N TYR A 286 -3.98 -4.50 23.75
CA TYR A 286 -5.10 -5.12 23.06
C TYR A 286 -4.70 -5.59 21.68
N LEU A 287 -5.12 -6.81 21.35
CA LEU A 287 -5.02 -7.40 20.02
C LEU A 287 -6.41 -7.40 19.38
N TYR A 288 -6.49 -6.98 18.12
CA TYR A 288 -7.69 -7.05 17.31
C TYR A 288 -7.48 -8.04 16.19
N LEU A 289 -8.44 -8.93 16.01
CA LEU A 289 -8.44 -9.98 15.00
C LEU A 289 -9.65 -9.80 14.07
N ILE A 290 -9.43 -9.93 12.77
CA ILE A 290 -10.51 -10.14 11.79
C ILE A 290 -10.57 -11.61 11.39
N ASN A 291 -11.73 -12.20 11.53
CA ASN A 291 -12.03 -13.54 11.05
C ASN A 291 -12.55 -13.50 9.61
N GLU A 292 -11.96 -14.31 8.73
CA GLU A 292 -12.36 -14.33 7.31
C GLU A 292 -13.73 -14.97 7.12
N LEU A 293 -13.91 -16.18 7.66
CA LEU A 293 -15.06 -17.02 7.38
C LEU A 293 -16.29 -16.66 8.23
N GLY A 294 -16.06 -16.25 9.49
CA GLY A 294 -17.12 -15.80 10.38
C GLY A 294 -17.56 -14.37 10.13
N GLY A 295 -16.67 -13.55 9.53
CA GLY A 295 -16.93 -12.12 9.31
C GLY A 295 -16.96 -11.30 10.60
N THR A 296 -16.40 -11.84 11.68
CA THR A 296 -16.38 -11.23 13.02
C THR A 296 -15.06 -10.51 13.28
N CYS A 297 -15.10 -9.51 14.15
CA CYS A 297 -13.93 -8.87 14.75
C CYS A 297 -13.85 -9.24 16.24
N VAL A 298 -12.68 -9.74 16.68
CA VAL A 298 -12.46 -10.16 18.08
C VAL A 298 -11.49 -9.20 18.74
N VAL A 299 -11.82 -8.76 19.94
CA VAL A 299 -10.95 -7.97 20.82
C VAL A 299 -10.41 -8.87 21.91
N MET A 300 -9.09 -8.89 22.05
CA MET A 300 -8.39 -9.68 23.06
C MET A 300 -7.49 -8.78 23.91
N ARG A 301 -7.41 -9.09 25.20
CA ARG A 301 -6.36 -8.55 26.06
C ARG A 301 -5.10 -9.37 25.85
N TYR A 302 -3.98 -8.69 25.67
CA TYR A 302 -2.65 -9.29 25.65
C TYR A 302 -1.92 -9.06 26.97
N ASN A 303 -1.33 -10.11 27.51
CA ASN A 303 -0.45 -10.05 28.68
C ASN A 303 0.59 -11.16 28.60
N ASP A 304 1.86 -10.79 28.39
CA ASP A 304 3.03 -11.70 28.39
C ASP A 304 2.78 -13.03 27.63
N GLY A 305 2.38 -12.91 26.36
CA GLY A 305 2.11 -14.04 25.47
C GLY A 305 0.75 -14.70 25.63
N GLN A 306 -0.06 -14.28 26.59
CA GLN A 306 -1.43 -14.77 26.83
C GLN A 306 -2.46 -13.88 26.14
N LEU A 307 -3.44 -14.49 25.50
CA LEU A 307 -4.56 -13.82 24.86
C LEU A 307 -5.86 -14.18 25.59
N THR A 308 -6.63 -13.18 26.00
CA THR A 308 -7.93 -13.36 26.65
C THR A 308 -8.99 -12.61 25.86
N GLU A 309 -10.00 -13.31 25.37
CA GLU A 309 -11.13 -12.69 24.66
C GLU A 309 -11.88 -11.73 25.58
N MET A 310 -12.20 -10.55 25.03
CA MET A 310 -12.98 -9.53 25.72
C MET A 310 -14.29 -9.22 25.01
N GLN A 311 -14.29 -9.33 23.67
CA GLN A 311 -15.45 -8.98 22.85
C GLN A 311 -15.35 -9.64 21.48
N THR A 312 -16.49 -10.11 20.96
CA THR A 312 -16.65 -10.52 19.56
C THR A 312 -17.83 -9.76 18.95
N LEU A 313 -17.62 -9.15 17.78
CA LEU A 313 -18.60 -8.34 17.06
C LEU A 313 -18.76 -8.81 15.63
N MET A 314 -19.98 -8.79 15.07
CA MET A 314 -20.19 -8.93 13.65
C MET A 314 -19.66 -7.70 12.92
N ALA A 315 -18.70 -7.89 12.03
CA ALA A 315 -18.10 -6.83 11.23
C ALA A 315 -18.66 -6.85 9.79
N ASP A 316 -18.86 -8.03 9.19
CA ASP A 316 -19.39 -8.22 7.84
C ASP A 316 -20.92 -8.12 7.81
N GLU A 317 -21.45 -6.97 7.40
CA GLU A 317 -22.90 -6.76 7.27
C GLU A 317 -23.56 -7.57 6.14
N GLY A 318 -22.76 -8.07 5.21
CA GLY A 318 -23.24 -8.83 4.05
C GLY A 318 -23.29 -10.32 4.28
N GLY A 319 -22.63 -10.83 5.32
CA GLY A 319 -22.45 -12.25 5.56
C GLY A 319 -21.74 -12.94 4.39
N GLY A 320 -20.75 -12.25 3.79
CA GLY A 320 -20.01 -12.70 2.62
C GLY A 320 -18.95 -13.76 2.92
N ARG A 321 -18.62 -13.98 4.20
CA ARG A 321 -17.54 -14.87 4.62
C ARG A 321 -16.20 -14.49 3.98
N GLY A 322 -15.91 -13.17 3.93
CA GLY A 322 -14.77 -12.60 3.23
C GLY A 322 -14.07 -11.50 4.02
N GLY A 323 -14.01 -11.59 5.35
CA GLY A 323 -13.17 -10.69 6.16
C GLY A 323 -11.74 -10.68 5.62
N ALA A 324 -11.11 -9.49 5.50
CA ALA A 324 -9.82 -9.42 4.84
C ALA A 324 -8.76 -8.70 5.70
N ASP A 325 -8.77 -7.42 5.77
CA ASP A 325 -7.69 -6.65 6.40
C ASP A 325 -8.18 -5.83 7.60
N ILE A 326 -7.27 -5.45 8.48
CA ILE A 326 -7.58 -4.78 9.74
C ILE A 326 -6.48 -3.77 10.08
N HIS A 327 -6.87 -2.50 10.31
CA HIS A 327 -5.94 -1.44 10.71
C HIS A 327 -6.58 -0.48 11.71
N ILE A 328 -5.75 0.01 12.63
CA ILE A 328 -6.10 1.08 13.55
C ILE A 328 -5.70 2.42 12.92
N SER A 329 -6.52 3.45 13.09
CA SER A 329 -6.16 4.81 12.67
C SER A 329 -4.92 5.33 13.41
N PRO A 330 -4.09 6.20 12.80
CA PRO A 330 -2.87 6.71 13.42
C PRO A 330 -3.07 7.43 14.76
N ASP A 331 -4.28 7.98 14.99
CA ASP A 331 -4.69 8.61 16.24
C ASP A 331 -5.17 7.60 17.31
N GLY A 332 -5.25 6.30 16.99
CA GLY A 332 -5.67 5.23 17.89
C GLY A 332 -7.17 5.21 18.22
N LYS A 333 -7.99 6.05 17.59
CA LYS A 333 -9.40 6.22 17.94
C LYS A 333 -10.35 5.26 17.25
N PHE A 334 -9.97 4.76 16.07
CA PHE A 334 -10.84 3.94 15.23
C PHE A 334 -10.12 2.72 14.69
N LEU A 335 -10.86 1.62 14.60
CA LEU A 335 -10.46 0.40 13.92
C LEU A 335 -11.29 0.27 12.64
N TYR A 336 -10.64 -0.19 11.59
CA TYR A 336 -11.25 -0.46 10.29
C TYR A 336 -11.00 -1.91 9.89
N THR A 337 -12.00 -2.56 9.29
CA THR A 337 -11.88 -3.90 8.72
C THR A 337 -12.47 -3.93 7.33
N SER A 338 -11.83 -4.61 6.37
CA SER A 338 -12.37 -4.78 5.02
C SER A 338 -13.09 -6.12 4.85
N HIS A 339 -14.17 -6.12 4.07
CA HIS A 339 -15.03 -7.27 3.83
C HIS A 339 -15.35 -7.42 2.36
N ARG A 340 -15.40 -8.68 1.85
CA ARG A 340 -15.47 -9.05 0.45
C ARG A 340 -16.65 -9.99 0.20
N LEU A 341 -16.92 -10.29 -1.08
CA LEU A 341 -17.73 -11.40 -1.63
C LEU A 341 -19.24 -11.16 -1.68
N LYS A 342 -19.82 -10.29 -0.86
CA LYS A 342 -21.26 -9.95 -0.95
C LYS A 342 -21.50 -8.45 -0.83
N LYS A 343 -21.12 -7.85 0.29
CA LYS A 343 -21.28 -6.43 0.54
C LYS A 343 -19.88 -5.84 0.73
N ASP A 344 -19.18 -5.65 -0.38
CA ASP A 344 -17.81 -5.20 -0.39
C ASP A 344 -17.67 -3.82 0.30
N GLY A 345 -16.84 -3.73 1.34
CA GLY A 345 -16.74 -2.48 2.10
C GLY A 345 -15.78 -2.52 3.28
N ILE A 346 -15.80 -1.42 4.00
CA ILE A 346 -15.01 -1.16 5.22
C ILE A 346 -15.97 -0.98 6.39
N ALA A 347 -15.91 -1.86 7.38
CA ALA A 347 -16.56 -1.65 8.68
C ALA A 347 -15.71 -0.72 9.54
N ILE A 348 -16.35 0.15 10.30
CA ILE A 348 -15.74 1.23 11.07
C ILE A 348 -16.18 1.11 12.53
N PHE A 349 -15.19 1.03 13.42
CA PHE A 349 -15.43 0.93 14.86
C PHE A 349 -14.69 2.05 15.61
N ALA A 350 -15.38 2.64 16.60
CA ALA A 350 -14.73 3.47 17.61
C ALA A 350 -14.07 2.57 18.66
N ILE A 351 -12.86 2.91 19.08
CA ILE A 351 -12.11 2.21 20.12
C ILE A 351 -12.29 2.97 21.43
N ASN A 352 -12.74 2.30 22.49
CA ASN A 352 -12.73 2.85 23.84
C ASN A 352 -11.26 2.89 24.34
N PRO A 353 -10.69 4.06 24.64
CA PRO A 353 -9.26 4.17 24.95
C PRO A 353 -8.87 3.55 26.31
N GLN A 354 -9.82 3.35 27.23
CA GLN A 354 -9.60 2.75 28.54
C GLN A 354 -9.67 1.21 28.48
N THR A 355 -10.65 0.69 27.73
CA THR A 355 -10.96 -0.75 27.74
C THR A 355 -10.56 -1.48 26.47
N GLY A 356 -10.23 -0.76 25.37
CA GLY A 356 -9.96 -1.35 24.06
C GLY A 356 -11.22 -1.88 23.33
N LEU A 357 -12.39 -1.85 23.97
CA LEU A 357 -13.62 -2.38 23.39
C LEU A 357 -14.08 -1.54 22.19
N LEU A 358 -14.76 -2.19 21.28
CA LEU A 358 -15.21 -1.62 20.01
C LEU A 358 -16.71 -1.29 20.04
N THR A 359 -17.06 -0.15 19.44
CA THR A 359 -18.44 0.19 19.09
C THR A 359 -18.51 0.44 17.59
N LYS A 360 -19.36 -0.27 16.86
CA LYS A 360 -19.54 -0.06 15.42
C LYS A 360 -20.19 1.30 15.18
N VAL A 361 -19.56 2.12 14.34
CA VAL A 361 -20.02 3.50 14.04
C VAL A 361 -20.38 3.70 12.57
N GLY A 362 -20.04 2.76 11.70
CA GLY A 362 -20.39 2.87 10.29
C GLY A 362 -19.89 1.71 9.44
N TYR A 363 -20.33 1.75 8.17
CA TYR A 363 -19.88 0.86 7.10
C TYR A 363 -19.81 1.66 5.80
N GLN A 364 -18.67 1.62 5.11
CA GLN A 364 -18.46 2.30 3.85
C GLN A 364 -18.36 1.29 2.71
N GLN A 365 -19.28 1.33 1.76
CA GLN A 365 -19.17 0.53 0.53
C GLN A 365 -17.93 0.96 -0.28
N THR A 366 -17.29 -0.03 -0.91
CA THR A 366 -16.12 0.15 -1.76
C THR A 366 -16.36 -0.46 -3.15
N GLY A 367 -15.35 -0.47 -3.99
CA GLY A 367 -15.27 -1.30 -5.18
C GLY A 367 -15.11 -2.78 -4.83
N ILE A 368 -15.10 -3.63 -5.86
CA ILE A 368 -15.21 -5.09 -5.73
C ILE A 368 -13.91 -5.68 -5.13
N HIS A 369 -14.08 -6.53 -4.12
CA HIS A 369 -13.03 -7.29 -3.45
C HIS A 369 -11.97 -6.44 -2.77
N PRO A 370 -12.31 -5.63 -1.73
CA PRO A 370 -11.35 -4.82 -0.96
C PRO A 370 -10.45 -5.73 -0.10
N ARG A 371 -9.36 -6.25 -0.70
CA ARG A 371 -8.48 -7.24 -0.06
C ARG A 371 -7.56 -6.65 1.00
N ASN A 372 -7.15 -5.39 0.80
CA ASN A 372 -6.23 -4.69 1.69
C ASN A 372 -6.52 -3.19 1.64
N PHE A 373 -6.17 -2.47 2.68
CA PHE A 373 -6.25 -1.02 2.71
C PHE A 373 -5.14 -0.43 3.59
N THR A 374 -4.88 0.85 3.45
CA THR A 374 -3.92 1.57 4.29
C THR A 374 -4.43 2.96 4.63
N ILE A 375 -3.99 3.51 5.77
CA ILE A 375 -4.36 4.85 6.23
C ILE A 375 -3.12 5.73 6.17
N THR A 376 -3.26 6.95 5.62
CA THR A 376 -2.14 7.89 5.59
C THR A 376 -1.67 8.25 7.00
N PRO A 377 -0.36 8.48 7.24
CA PRO A 377 0.17 8.79 8.57
C PRO A 377 -0.48 10.00 9.26
N ASN A 378 -0.95 10.98 8.48
CA ASN A 378 -1.73 12.12 9.00
C ASN A 378 -3.21 11.81 9.25
N GLY A 379 -3.65 10.58 8.98
CA GLY A 379 -5.01 10.11 9.20
C GLY A 379 -6.08 10.69 8.26
N LYS A 380 -5.71 11.47 7.23
CA LYS A 380 -6.69 12.16 6.35
C LYS A 380 -7.34 11.25 5.32
N TYR A 381 -6.60 10.27 4.80
CA TYR A 381 -7.07 9.39 3.73
C TYR A 381 -6.92 7.92 4.11
N LEU A 382 -7.85 7.14 3.63
CA LEU A 382 -7.81 5.69 3.61
C LEU A 382 -7.86 5.24 2.14
N LEU A 383 -6.88 4.43 1.73
CA LEU A 383 -6.73 3.88 0.40
C LEU A 383 -7.13 2.42 0.42
N VAL A 384 -8.02 1.98 -0.46
CA VAL A 384 -8.53 0.61 -0.52
C VAL A 384 -8.13 -0.06 -1.83
N ALA A 385 -7.42 -1.17 -1.75
CA ALA A 385 -7.09 -2.02 -2.91
C ALA A 385 -8.29 -2.93 -3.24
N CYS A 386 -9.08 -2.52 -4.23
CA CYS A 386 -10.22 -3.24 -4.75
C CYS A 386 -9.75 -4.16 -5.90
N ARG A 387 -9.42 -5.42 -5.56
CA ARG A 387 -8.75 -6.37 -6.46
C ARG A 387 -9.49 -6.53 -7.79
N ASP A 388 -10.78 -6.84 -7.74
CA ASP A 388 -11.56 -7.21 -8.93
C ASP A 388 -12.15 -5.98 -9.64
N ASP A 389 -12.10 -4.83 -8.99
CA ASP A 389 -12.38 -3.51 -9.60
C ASP A 389 -11.16 -2.95 -10.35
N ASN A 390 -10.01 -3.63 -10.26
CA ASN A 390 -8.73 -3.17 -10.84
C ASN A 390 -8.40 -1.73 -10.46
N ALA A 391 -8.62 -1.37 -9.20
CA ALA A 391 -8.43 0.00 -8.73
C ALA A 391 -8.05 0.09 -7.25
N ILE A 392 -7.35 1.16 -6.93
CA ILE A 392 -7.20 1.64 -5.55
C ILE A 392 -8.12 2.84 -5.39
N GLN A 393 -9.13 2.73 -4.56
CA GLN A 393 -10.05 3.83 -4.23
C GLN A 393 -9.50 4.66 -3.08
N ILE A 394 -9.73 5.97 -3.11
CA ILE A 394 -9.24 6.91 -2.11
C ILE A 394 -10.42 7.54 -1.39
N PHE A 395 -10.51 7.29 -0.07
CA PHE A 395 -11.54 7.84 0.81
C PHE A 395 -10.93 8.91 1.71
N ARG A 396 -11.70 9.98 1.93
CA ARG A 396 -11.41 10.97 2.97
C ARG A 396 -11.93 10.45 4.31
N ARG A 397 -11.08 10.48 5.33
CA ARG A 397 -11.46 10.10 6.70
C ARG A 397 -11.78 11.35 7.52
N ASP A 398 -12.88 11.33 8.22
CA ASP A 398 -13.18 12.29 9.29
C ASP A 398 -12.50 11.82 10.60
N ALA A 399 -11.60 12.63 11.15
CA ALA A 399 -10.83 12.26 12.33
C ALA A 399 -11.66 12.26 13.63
N ARG A 400 -12.83 12.90 13.64
CA ARG A 400 -13.72 12.99 14.80
C ARG A 400 -14.70 11.82 14.86
N THR A 401 -15.25 11.43 13.71
CA THR A 401 -16.30 10.40 13.63
C THR A 401 -15.78 9.05 13.12
N GLY A 402 -14.58 9.02 12.52
CA GLY A 402 -14.03 7.85 11.84
C GLY A 402 -14.63 7.57 10.47
N LEU A 403 -15.74 8.24 10.11
CA LEU A 403 -16.46 7.97 8.87
C LEU A 403 -15.64 8.30 7.63
N LEU A 404 -15.93 7.57 6.55
CA LEU A 404 -15.25 7.68 5.26
C LEU A 404 -16.17 8.33 4.23
N THR A 405 -15.59 9.16 3.37
CA THR A 405 -16.27 9.75 2.21
C THR A 405 -15.47 9.44 0.97
N ASN A 406 -16.09 8.86 -0.05
CA ASN A 406 -15.43 8.62 -1.33
C ASN A 406 -15.06 9.95 -1.99
N THR A 407 -13.78 10.09 -2.35
CA THR A 407 -13.26 11.31 -3.00
C THR A 407 -13.50 11.35 -4.51
N GLY A 408 -13.96 10.26 -5.11
CA GLY A 408 -13.99 10.06 -6.56
C GLY A 408 -12.61 9.79 -7.19
N LYS A 409 -11.52 9.95 -6.43
CA LYS A 409 -10.15 9.64 -6.91
C LYS A 409 -9.88 8.14 -6.84
N ARG A 410 -9.27 7.61 -7.90
CA ARG A 410 -8.86 6.21 -7.96
C ARG A 410 -7.58 6.03 -8.78
N ILE A 411 -6.74 5.10 -8.39
CA ILE A 411 -5.58 4.63 -9.16
C ILE A 411 -6.04 3.39 -9.94
N ASN A 412 -6.11 3.46 -11.26
CA ASN A 412 -6.43 2.30 -12.09
C ASN A 412 -5.18 1.42 -12.22
N LEU A 413 -5.27 0.19 -11.75
CA LEU A 413 -4.17 -0.76 -11.69
C LEU A 413 -4.72 -2.19 -11.60
N GLY A 414 -4.20 -3.11 -12.42
CA GLY A 414 -4.63 -4.51 -12.44
C GLY A 414 -4.42 -5.20 -11.08
N LYS A 415 -5.49 -5.75 -10.53
CA LYS A 415 -5.54 -6.57 -9.30
C LYS A 415 -4.65 -6.08 -8.14
N PRO A 416 -4.79 -4.84 -7.65
CA PRO A 416 -4.06 -4.37 -6.48
C PRO A 416 -4.54 -5.12 -5.22
N VAL A 417 -3.60 -5.56 -4.36
CA VAL A 417 -3.94 -6.41 -3.20
C VAL A 417 -3.12 -6.12 -1.94
N CYS A 418 -2.11 -5.25 -2.01
CA CYS A 418 -1.36 -4.81 -0.84
C CYS A 418 -0.86 -3.38 -1.02
N LEU A 419 -1.00 -2.55 0.01
CA LEU A 419 -0.66 -1.12 0.01
C LEU A 419 0.24 -0.78 1.18
N VAL A 420 1.42 -0.22 0.92
CA VAL A 420 2.32 0.27 1.96
C VAL A 420 2.69 1.73 1.69
N LEU A 421 2.50 2.58 2.69
CA LEU A 421 2.85 4.00 2.64
C LEU A 421 4.08 4.29 3.51
N ARG A 422 5.03 5.07 2.97
CA ARG A 422 6.19 5.53 3.73
C ARG A 422 6.61 6.95 3.33
N LYS A 423 7.08 7.71 4.32
CA LYS A 423 7.73 9.01 4.14
C LYS A 423 9.24 8.81 4.04
N TYR A 424 9.89 9.48 3.08
CA TYR A 424 11.35 9.50 2.89
C TYR A 424 11.90 10.91 2.96
#